data_68859ece3839ef975ef6d263e89d22ea
#
_entry.id   68859ece3839ef975ef6d263e89d22ea
#
_cell.length_a   1.000
_cell.length_b   1.000
_cell.length_c   1.000
_cell.angle_alpha   90.00
_cell.angle_beta   90.00
_cell.angle_gamma   90.00
#
_symmetry.space_group_name_H-M   'P 1'
#
loop_
_entity.id
_entity.type
_entity.pdbx_description
1 polymer ?
#
loop_
_entity_poly.entity_id
_entity_poly.type
_entity_poly.pdbx_seq_one_letter_code
_entity_poly.pdbx_strand_id
1 'polypeptide(L)'
;MVKICRGLYFNPLTAAFFIVCFLNGRLEYFLLSYISMLIHELAHLCAAEIIGLKPSHISLHPFGVNLHLKNTFVCCLTDEIILYLSGPLANLFIALSAQVFFKNFSFCQYLFAVNIALFAVNMLPVYPLDGGCMVKKKLSYLFGEHTGNIIIKAISLILGTALFSLGIYASYMTGFNYSVLFISVLIIGNIFTMRQKYSEAAVKSMIFKGKDKRGKKIVLYSSDKSTPPAVWRKYINPRNYLCIAIVDESGKISEFITEEEILNGIN
;
A
#
# COMPACT_ATOMS: atom_id res chain seq x y z
N MET A 1 7.14 5.57 20.24
CA MET A 1 7.81 4.33 19.81
C MET A 1 9.16 4.26 20.51
N VAL A 2 9.47 3.12 21.12
CA VAL A 2 10.76 2.87 21.77
C VAL A 2 11.64 2.12 20.78
N LYS A 3 12.89 2.57 20.61
CA LYS A 3 13.88 1.90 19.75
C LYS A 3 14.52 0.78 20.56
N ILE A 4 14.37 -0.49 20.12
CA ILE A 4 14.96 -1.64 20.81
C ILE A 4 16.35 -1.94 20.25
N CYS A 5 16.50 -1.96 18.92
CA CYS A 5 17.76 -2.24 18.21
C CYS A 5 17.87 -1.38 16.95
N ARG A 6 19.03 -1.47 16.23
CA ARG A 6 19.21 -0.83 14.93
C ARG A 6 18.11 -1.35 13.96
N GLY A 7 17.09 -0.51 13.72
CA GLY A 7 16.02 -0.79 12.76
C GLY A 7 14.75 -1.44 13.34
N LEU A 8 14.67 -1.73 14.65
CA LEU A 8 13.47 -2.29 15.29
C LEU A 8 12.87 -1.28 16.28
N TYR A 9 11.60 -0.91 16.04
CA TYR A 9 10.83 0.00 16.89
C TYR A 9 9.65 -0.76 17.50
N PHE A 10 9.42 -0.55 18.79
CA PHE A 10 8.35 -1.18 19.54
C PHE A 10 7.36 -0.14 20.08
N ASN A 11 6.07 -0.44 19.94
CA ASN A 11 5.03 0.39 20.54
C ASN A 11 4.67 -0.17 21.94
N PRO A 12 4.76 0.63 23.03
CA PRO A 12 4.40 0.17 24.37
C PRO A 12 2.98 -0.37 24.50
N LEU A 13 2.06 0.10 23.65
CA LEU A 13 0.69 -0.44 23.59
C LEU A 13 0.64 -1.93 23.22
N THR A 14 1.65 -2.46 22.51
CA THR A 14 1.74 -3.89 22.22
C THR A 14 1.93 -4.72 23.49
N ALA A 15 2.77 -4.23 24.41
CA ALA A 15 2.96 -4.88 25.72
C ALA A 15 1.69 -4.83 26.56
N ALA A 16 0.99 -3.69 26.59
CA ALA A 16 -0.28 -3.56 27.31
C ALA A 16 -1.33 -4.54 26.76
N PHE A 17 -1.42 -4.66 25.43
CA PHE A 17 -2.35 -5.58 24.79
C PHE A 17 -2.01 -7.05 25.08
N PHE A 18 -0.72 -7.38 25.09
CA PHE A 18 -0.23 -8.70 25.51
C PHE A 18 -0.66 -9.04 26.95
N ILE A 19 -0.49 -8.12 27.89
CA ILE A 19 -0.89 -8.30 29.29
C ILE A 19 -2.42 -8.51 29.40
N VAL A 20 -3.21 -7.73 28.67
CA VAL A 20 -4.68 -7.88 28.66
C VAL A 20 -5.08 -9.26 28.11
N CYS A 21 -4.46 -9.73 27.03
CA CYS A 21 -4.74 -11.06 26.50
C CYS A 21 -4.32 -12.18 27.46
N PHE A 22 -3.20 -12.01 28.16
CA PHE A 22 -2.73 -12.94 29.19
C PHE A 22 -3.73 -13.05 30.35
N LEU A 23 -4.18 -11.92 30.89
CA LEU A 23 -5.13 -11.88 31.99
C LEU A 23 -6.51 -12.47 31.63
N ASN A 24 -6.90 -12.39 30.36
CA ASN A 24 -8.14 -12.97 29.85
C ASN A 24 -8.02 -14.44 29.40
N GLY A 25 -6.86 -15.09 29.60
CA GLY A 25 -6.64 -16.48 29.18
C GLY A 25 -6.67 -16.70 27.66
N ARG A 26 -6.50 -15.63 26.86
CA ARG A 26 -6.54 -15.68 25.37
C ARG A 26 -5.16 -15.49 24.73
N LEU A 27 -4.11 -15.74 25.48
CA LEU A 27 -2.73 -15.51 25.05
C LEU A 27 -2.37 -16.35 23.81
N GLU A 28 -2.78 -17.62 23.77
CA GLU A 28 -2.50 -18.51 22.63
C GLU A 28 -3.04 -17.97 21.32
N TYR A 29 -4.30 -17.54 21.31
CA TYR A 29 -4.95 -16.96 20.14
C TYR A 29 -4.29 -15.66 19.68
N PHE A 30 -3.89 -14.84 20.63
CA PHE A 30 -3.14 -13.62 20.34
C PHE A 30 -1.79 -13.93 19.71
N LEU A 31 -1.02 -14.86 20.30
CA LEU A 31 0.29 -15.26 19.78
C LEU A 31 0.20 -15.87 18.38
N LEU A 32 -0.75 -16.75 18.12
CA LEU A 32 -0.97 -17.34 16.80
C LEU A 32 -1.28 -16.26 15.75
N SER A 33 -2.16 -15.31 16.10
CA SER A 33 -2.49 -14.20 15.20
C SER A 33 -1.29 -13.30 14.93
N TYR A 34 -0.52 -12.98 15.98
CA TYR A 34 0.64 -12.10 15.88
C TYR A 34 1.79 -12.74 15.09
N ILE A 35 2.02 -14.04 15.28
CA ILE A 35 3.01 -14.82 14.52
C ILE A 35 2.58 -14.89 13.04
N SER A 36 1.30 -15.14 12.76
CA SER A 36 0.77 -15.15 11.38
C SER A 36 0.98 -13.81 10.69
N MET A 37 0.74 -12.70 11.39
CA MET A 37 1.01 -11.35 10.88
C MET A 37 2.50 -11.09 10.69
N LEU A 38 3.35 -11.56 11.60
CA LEU A 38 4.80 -11.44 11.48
C LEU A 38 5.32 -12.18 10.24
N ILE A 39 4.83 -13.40 9.99
CA ILE A 39 5.21 -14.19 8.79
C ILE A 39 4.74 -13.48 7.52
N HIS A 40 3.57 -12.87 7.52
CA HIS A 40 3.07 -12.05 6.42
C HIS A 40 4.05 -10.91 6.07
N GLU A 41 4.49 -10.14 7.07
CA GLU A 41 5.46 -9.05 6.86
C GLU A 41 6.85 -9.55 6.45
N LEU A 42 7.27 -10.70 7.00
CA LEU A 42 8.53 -11.35 6.58
C LEU A 42 8.48 -11.79 5.12
N ALA A 43 7.33 -12.25 4.63
CA ALA A 43 7.17 -12.58 3.22
C ALA A 43 7.35 -11.35 2.32
N HIS A 44 6.81 -10.19 2.71
CA HIS A 44 7.08 -8.93 2.02
C HIS A 44 8.56 -8.55 2.05
N LEU A 45 9.24 -8.78 3.18
CA LEU A 45 10.69 -8.57 3.31
C LEU A 45 11.48 -9.44 2.34
N CYS A 46 11.21 -10.74 2.31
CA CYS A 46 11.88 -11.67 1.40
C CYS A 46 11.65 -11.27 -0.07
N ALA A 47 10.42 -10.92 -0.42
CA ALA A 47 10.10 -10.44 -1.77
C ALA A 47 10.85 -9.13 -2.09
N ALA A 48 10.93 -8.20 -1.14
CA ALA A 48 11.67 -6.95 -1.30
C ALA A 48 13.17 -7.19 -1.55
N GLU A 49 13.79 -8.11 -0.81
CA GLU A 49 15.20 -8.48 -0.98
C GLU A 49 15.45 -9.13 -2.35
N ILE A 50 14.58 -10.04 -2.81
CA ILE A 50 14.68 -10.67 -4.14
C ILE A 50 14.60 -9.61 -5.25
N ILE A 51 13.78 -8.58 -5.08
CA ILE A 51 13.64 -7.45 -6.01
C ILE A 51 14.80 -6.45 -5.89
N GLY A 52 15.66 -6.59 -4.87
CA GLY A 52 16.81 -5.70 -4.61
C GLY A 52 16.47 -4.44 -3.81
N LEU A 53 15.34 -4.42 -3.11
CA LEU A 53 14.94 -3.35 -2.20
C LEU A 53 15.57 -3.57 -0.82
N LYS A 54 16.07 -2.49 -0.21
CA LYS A 54 16.68 -2.56 1.13
C LYS A 54 15.68 -2.13 2.21
N PRO A 55 15.46 -2.93 3.26
CA PRO A 55 14.63 -2.53 4.38
C PRO A 55 15.27 -1.34 5.14
N SER A 56 14.45 -0.41 5.59
CA SER A 56 14.86 0.74 6.41
C SER A 56 14.76 0.40 7.89
N HIS A 57 13.56 0.07 8.31
CA HIS A 57 13.26 -0.31 9.68
C HIS A 57 11.93 -1.09 9.73
N ILE A 58 11.81 -1.88 10.78
CA ILE A 58 10.60 -2.63 11.12
C ILE A 58 10.00 -1.99 12.37
N SER A 59 8.71 -1.74 12.38
CA SER A 59 8.00 -1.24 13.55
C SER A 59 6.92 -2.20 14.00
N LEU A 60 7.01 -2.64 15.27
CA LEU A 60 6.05 -3.53 15.90
C LEU A 60 4.93 -2.70 16.54
N HIS A 61 3.69 -2.93 16.11
CA HIS A 61 2.48 -2.31 16.63
C HIS A 61 1.55 -3.35 17.25
N PRO A 62 0.60 -2.96 18.12
CA PRO A 62 -0.37 -3.88 18.71
C PRO A 62 -1.20 -4.64 17.66
N PHE A 63 -1.44 -4.02 16.53
CA PHE A 63 -2.28 -4.51 15.45
C PHE A 63 -1.48 -5.03 14.25
N GLY A 64 -0.17 -5.23 14.39
CA GLY A 64 0.66 -5.77 13.33
C GLY A 64 2.09 -5.24 13.33
N VAL A 65 2.76 -5.59 12.27
CA VAL A 65 4.15 -5.21 11.99
C VAL A 65 4.13 -4.34 10.74
N ASN A 66 4.83 -3.22 10.75
CA ASN A 66 4.97 -2.37 9.57
C ASN A 66 6.41 -2.37 9.07
N LEU A 67 6.57 -2.73 7.82
CA LEU A 67 7.83 -2.71 7.13
C LEU A 67 8.03 -1.37 6.41
N HIS A 68 9.12 -0.69 6.71
CA HIS A 68 9.53 0.52 5.99
C HIS A 68 10.71 0.20 5.09
N LEU A 69 10.52 0.32 3.78
CA LEU A 69 11.55 0.10 2.77
C LEU A 69 12.29 1.42 2.48
N LYS A 70 13.63 1.36 2.42
CA LYS A 70 14.45 2.44 1.86
C LYS A 70 14.34 2.38 0.34
N ASN A 71 14.12 3.55 -0.27
CA ASN A 71 14.12 3.67 -1.72
C ASN A 71 13.22 2.61 -2.41
N THR A 72 11.90 2.72 -2.18
CA THR A 72 10.90 1.93 -2.91
C THR A 72 10.89 2.27 -4.40
N PHE A 73 12.05 2.12 -5.01
CA PHE A 73 12.25 2.33 -6.42
C PHE A 73 12.01 1.01 -7.13
N VAL A 74 10.80 0.56 -7.13
CA VAL A 74 10.40 -0.59 -7.92
C VAL A 74 10.25 -0.12 -9.36
N CYS A 75 11.07 -0.66 -10.22
CA CYS A 75 11.16 -0.23 -11.62
C CYS A 75 10.07 -0.83 -12.49
N CYS A 76 9.45 -1.92 -12.07
CA CYS A 76 8.52 -2.69 -12.87
C CYS A 76 7.20 -2.91 -12.14
N LEU A 77 6.08 -2.84 -12.86
CA LEU A 77 4.75 -3.13 -12.28
C LEU A 77 4.67 -4.55 -11.72
N THR A 78 5.35 -5.50 -12.36
CA THR A 78 5.43 -6.90 -11.94
C THR A 78 6.08 -7.04 -10.57
N ASP A 79 7.17 -6.32 -10.32
CA ASP A 79 7.89 -6.37 -9.04
C ASP A 79 7.02 -5.85 -7.89
N GLU A 80 6.28 -4.75 -8.13
CA GLU A 80 5.33 -4.21 -7.15
C GLU A 80 4.18 -5.17 -6.87
N ILE A 81 3.66 -5.86 -7.88
CA ILE A 81 2.62 -6.88 -7.71
C ILE A 81 3.15 -8.06 -6.90
N ILE A 82 4.35 -8.55 -7.20
CA ILE A 82 5.00 -9.64 -6.45
C ILE A 82 5.19 -9.22 -4.98
N LEU A 83 5.67 -8.00 -4.76
CA LEU A 83 5.86 -7.47 -3.42
C LEU A 83 4.56 -7.49 -2.61
N TYR A 84 3.45 -6.93 -3.15
CA TYR A 84 2.18 -6.87 -2.42
C TYR A 84 1.47 -8.22 -2.31
N LEU A 85 1.69 -9.16 -3.24
CA LEU A 85 1.10 -10.50 -3.16
C LEU A 85 1.80 -11.42 -2.17
N SER A 86 3.08 -11.21 -1.89
CA SER A 86 3.89 -12.13 -1.10
C SER A 86 3.34 -12.37 0.30
N GLY A 87 2.91 -11.32 1.01
CA GLY A 87 2.30 -11.42 2.33
C GLY A 87 1.00 -12.23 2.34
N PRO A 88 -0.02 -11.83 1.55
CA PRO A 88 -1.26 -12.60 1.44
C PRO A 88 -1.04 -14.05 1.04
N LEU A 89 -0.16 -14.34 0.07
CA LEU A 89 0.15 -15.70 -0.34
C LEU A 89 0.80 -16.53 0.77
N ALA A 90 1.65 -15.93 1.60
CA ALA A 90 2.21 -16.60 2.76
C ALA A 90 1.12 -17.02 3.75
N ASN A 91 0.14 -16.14 4.02
CA ASN A 91 -0.99 -16.49 4.88
C ASN A 91 -1.85 -17.60 4.27
N LEU A 92 -2.12 -17.56 2.97
CA LEU A 92 -2.85 -18.63 2.29
C LEU A 92 -2.10 -19.97 2.42
N PHE A 93 -0.77 -19.95 2.25
CA PHE A 93 0.06 -21.14 2.40
C PHE A 93 0.01 -21.69 3.84
N ILE A 94 0.08 -20.83 4.86
CA ILE A 94 -0.05 -21.25 6.28
C ILE A 94 -1.43 -21.86 6.53
N ALA A 95 -2.49 -21.24 6.03
CA ALA A 95 -3.86 -21.76 6.19
C ALA A 95 -3.99 -23.17 5.60
N LEU A 96 -3.55 -23.37 4.37
CA LEU A 96 -3.60 -24.68 3.71
C LEU A 96 -2.74 -25.70 4.44
N SER A 97 -1.52 -25.31 4.86
CA SER A 97 -0.62 -26.17 5.62
C SER A 97 -1.21 -26.58 6.97
N ALA A 98 -1.96 -25.68 7.64
CA ALA A 98 -2.62 -25.98 8.89
C ALA A 98 -3.60 -27.14 8.73
N GLN A 99 -4.39 -27.16 7.66
CA GLN A 99 -5.35 -28.25 7.40
C GLN A 99 -4.69 -29.59 7.07
N VAL A 100 -3.50 -29.58 6.46
CA VAL A 100 -2.81 -30.81 6.04
C VAL A 100 -1.99 -31.39 7.20
N PHE A 101 -1.17 -30.57 7.86
CA PHE A 101 -0.17 -31.04 8.82
C PHE A 101 -0.60 -30.94 10.28
N PHE A 102 -1.50 -30.02 10.61
CA PHE A 102 -1.90 -29.72 11.99
C PHE A 102 -3.34 -30.07 12.32
N LYS A 103 -4.03 -30.83 11.45
CA LYS A 103 -5.43 -31.19 11.60
C LYS A 103 -5.82 -31.78 12.97
N ASN A 104 -4.91 -32.50 13.60
CA ASN A 104 -5.13 -33.15 14.89
C ASN A 104 -4.87 -32.26 16.12
N PHE A 105 -4.41 -31.02 15.90
CA PHE A 105 -4.13 -30.07 16.98
C PHE A 105 -5.32 -29.16 17.22
N SER A 106 -5.60 -28.83 18.49
CA SER A 106 -6.73 -27.99 18.90
C SER A 106 -6.70 -26.58 18.31
N PHE A 107 -5.50 -26.04 18.04
CA PHE A 107 -5.33 -24.70 17.45
C PHE A 107 -5.48 -24.66 15.91
N CYS A 108 -5.60 -25.80 15.25
CA CYS A 108 -5.62 -25.90 13.78
C CYS A 108 -6.73 -25.04 13.15
N GLN A 109 -7.95 -25.17 13.65
CA GLN A 109 -9.09 -24.42 13.11
C GLN A 109 -8.91 -22.90 13.28
N TYR A 110 -8.34 -22.48 14.41
CA TYR A 110 -8.06 -21.07 14.64
C TYR A 110 -6.94 -20.57 13.71
N LEU A 111 -5.85 -21.32 13.58
CA LEU A 111 -4.74 -20.97 12.69
C LEU A 111 -5.21 -20.86 11.23
N PHE A 112 -6.04 -21.78 10.78
CA PHE A 112 -6.68 -21.72 9.47
C PHE A 112 -7.53 -20.45 9.33
N ALA A 113 -8.45 -20.23 10.26
CA ALA A 113 -9.41 -19.11 10.20
C ALA A 113 -8.71 -17.75 10.20
N VAL A 114 -7.70 -17.56 11.07
CA VAL A 114 -6.98 -16.28 11.15
C VAL A 114 -6.17 -16.01 9.88
N ASN A 115 -5.53 -17.02 9.32
CA ASN A 115 -4.74 -16.84 8.10
C ASN A 115 -5.60 -16.65 6.85
N ILE A 116 -6.75 -17.33 6.74
CA ILE A 116 -7.72 -17.05 5.68
C ILE A 116 -8.29 -15.64 5.82
N ALA A 117 -8.59 -15.19 7.04
CA ALA A 117 -9.08 -13.83 7.27
C ALA A 117 -8.00 -12.78 6.88
N LEU A 118 -6.75 -12.98 7.27
CA LEU A 118 -5.63 -12.10 6.89
C LEU A 118 -5.43 -12.06 5.38
N PHE A 119 -5.48 -13.23 4.70
CA PHE A 119 -5.44 -13.30 3.25
C PHE A 119 -6.59 -12.52 2.61
N ALA A 120 -7.83 -12.81 3.00
CA ALA A 120 -9.02 -12.22 2.40
C ALA A 120 -9.07 -10.70 2.61
N VAL A 121 -8.78 -10.22 3.82
CA VAL A 121 -8.76 -8.78 4.13
C VAL A 121 -7.66 -8.08 3.33
N ASN A 122 -6.44 -8.61 3.30
CA ASN A 122 -5.34 -7.97 2.58
C ASN A 122 -5.49 -8.04 1.05
N MET A 123 -6.29 -8.97 0.52
CA MET A 123 -6.61 -9.01 -0.93
C MET A 123 -7.75 -8.08 -1.34
N LEU A 124 -8.42 -7.39 -0.40
CA LEU A 124 -9.43 -6.41 -0.75
C LEU A 124 -8.82 -5.25 -1.55
N PRO A 125 -9.47 -4.78 -2.63
CA PRO A 125 -9.00 -3.65 -3.44
C PRO A 125 -9.23 -2.31 -2.73
N VAL A 126 -8.78 -2.20 -1.49
CA VAL A 126 -9.02 -1.07 -0.59
C VAL A 126 -7.69 -0.59 -0.01
N TYR A 127 -7.34 0.67 -0.27
CA TYR A 127 -6.14 1.26 0.32
C TYR A 127 -6.34 1.50 1.84
N PRO A 128 -5.38 1.17 2.73
CA PRO A 128 -3.97 0.86 2.47
C PRO A 128 -3.62 -0.64 2.44
N LEU A 129 -4.59 -1.53 2.29
CA LEU A 129 -4.35 -2.98 2.23
C LEU A 129 -3.53 -3.36 0.98
N ASP A 130 -2.89 -4.52 0.99
CA ASP A 130 -1.99 -4.95 -0.10
C ASP A 130 -2.68 -5.00 -1.46
N GLY A 131 -3.89 -5.59 -1.51
CA GLY A 131 -4.73 -5.61 -2.71
C GLY A 131 -5.07 -4.20 -3.20
N GLY A 132 -5.34 -3.28 -2.29
CA GLY A 132 -5.56 -1.87 -2.60
C GLY A 132 -4.30 -1.17 -3.12
N CYS A 133 -3.14 -1.43 -2.53
CA CYS A 133 -1.86 -0.92 -3.01
C CYS A 133 -1.53 -1.45 -4.42
N MET A 134 -1.75 -2.74 -4.66
CA MET A 134 -1.57 -3.38 -5.96
C MET A 134 -2.50 -2.77 -7.03
N VAL A 135 -3.79 -2.62 -6.72
CA VAL A 135 -4.77 -1.99 -7.63
C VAL A 135 -4.41 -0.53 -7.88
N LYS A 136 -4.04 0.22 -6.84
CA LYS A 136 -3.57 1.60 -6.98
C LYS A 136 -2.42 1.71 -7.96
N LYS A 137 -1.40 0.85 -7.84
CA LYS A 137 -0.24 0.85 -8.73
C LYS A 137 -0.61 0.55 -10.17
N LYS A 138 -1.48 -0.44 -10.39
CA LYS A 138 -2.00 -0.77 -11.72
C LYS A 138 -2.78 0.39 -12.32
N LEU A 139 -3.64 1.05 -11.56
CA LEU A 139 -4.41 2.21 -12.00
C LEU A 139 -3.49 3.40 -12.31
N SER A 140 -2.49 3.68 -11.45
CA SER A 140 -1.51 4.73 -11.68
C SER A 140 -0.67 4.47 -12.94
N TYR A 141 -0.34 3.20 -13.21
CA TYR A 141 0.35 2.81 -14.44
C TYR A 141 -0.51 3.01 -15.69
N LEU A 142 -1.82 2.75 -15.62
CA LEU A 142 -2.74 2.85 -16.75
C LEU A 142 -3.17 4.29 -17.04
N PHE A 143 -3.55 5.03 -16.00
CA PHE A 143 -4.26 6.31 -16.09
C PHE A 143 -3.45 7.51 -15.55
N GLY A 144 -2.23 7.26 -15.04
CA GLY A 144 -1.43 8.26 -14.35
C GLY A 144 -1.70 8.31 -12.85
N GLU A 145 -0.73 8.81 -12.09
CA GLU A 145 -0.75 8.79 -10.61
C GLU A 145 -1.95 9.56 -10.03
N HIS A 146 -2.29 10.70 -10.63
CA HIS A 146 -3.41 11.52 -10.15
C HIS A 146 -4.76 10.80 -10.29
N THR A 147 -5.06 10.31 -11.49
CA THR A 147 -6.31 9.60 -11.79
C THR A 147 -6.40 8.28 -11.04
N GLY A 148 -5.29 7.51 -10.99
CA GLY A 148 -5.21 6.27 -10.22
C GLY A 148 -5.52 6.46 -8.73
N ASN A 149 -5.02 7.55 -8.14
CA ASN A 149 -5.31 7.90 -6.76
C ASN A 149 -6.77 8.31 -6.52
N ILE A 150 -7.42 9.00 -7.46
CA ILE A 150 -8.85 9.35 -7.34
C ILE A 150 -9.69 8.07 -7.39
N ILE A 151 -9.42 7.20 -8.36
CA ILE A 151 -10.18 5.96 -8.53
C ILE A 151 -10.05 5.06 -7.31
N ILE A 152 -8.83 4.82 -6.80
CA ILE A 152 -8.65 3.95 -5.63
C ILE A 152 -9.28 4.54 -4.37
N LYS A 153 -9.31 5.86 -4.22
CA LYS A 153 -10.02 6.52 -3.11
C LYS A 153 -11.52 6.27 -3.18
N ALA A 154 -12.12 6.42 -4.37
CA ALA A 154 -13.53 6.16 -4.57
C ALA A 154 -13.89 4.70 -4.25
N ILE A 155 -13.11 3.74 -4.78
CA ILE A 155 -13.29 2.32 -4.49
C ILE A 155 -13.16 2.04 -2.99
N SER A 156 -12.13 2.59 -2.34
CA SER A 156 -11.90 2.40 -0.91
C SER A 156 -13.01 3.00 -0.05
N LEU A 157 -13.57 4.13 -0.45
CA LEU A 157 -14.70 4.76 0.25
C LEU A 157 -15.96 3.90 0.13
N ILE A 158 -16.31 3.46 -1.08
CA ILE A 158 -17.48 2.61 -1.33
C ILE A 158 -17.39 1.30 -0.56
N LEU A 159 -16.25 0.60 -0.67
CA LEU A 159 -16.06 -0.67 0.04
C LEU A 159 -15.93 -0.48 1.55
N GLY A 160 -15.28 0.59 2.00
CA GLY A 160 -15.17 0.92 3.43
C GLY A 160 -16.54 1.21 4.07
N THR A 161 -17.42 1.97 3.38
CA THR A 161 -18.77 2.23 3.86
C THR A 161 -19.66 0.99 3.82
N ALA A 162 -19.52 0.14 2.80
CA ALA A 162 -20.21 -1.14 2.73
C ALA A 162 -19.79 -2.08 3.88
N LEU A 163 -18.49 -2.20 4.14
CA LEU A 163 -17.97 -2.97 5.27
C LEU A 163 -18.43 -2.41 6.62
N PHE A 164 -18.51 -1.09 6.75
CA PHE A 164 -19.01 -0.42 7.95
C PHE A 164 -20.50 -0.78 8.21
N SER A 165 -21.33 -0.72 7.17
CA SER A 165 -22.75 -1.10 7.25
C SER A 165 -22.93 -2.58 7.60
N LEU A 166 -22.14 -3.45 6.97
CA LEU A 166 -22.11 -4.88 7.29
C LEU A 166 -21.64 -5.13 8.73
N GLY A 167 -20.65 -4.37 9.20
CA GLY A 167 -20.16 -4.46 10.58
C GLY A 167 -21.23 -4.07 11.61
N ILE A 168 -22.02 -3.03 11.35
CA ILE A 168 -23.17 -2.67 12.20
C ILE A 168 -24.21 -3.80 12.21
N TYR A 169 -24.58 -4.29 11.04
CA TYR A 169 -25.54 -5.37 10.93
C TYR A 169 -25.09 -6.66 11.64
N ALA A 170 -23.82 -7.05 11.44
CA ALA A 170 -23.24 -8.21 12.10
C ALA A 170 -23.19 -8.02 13.63
N SER A 171 -22.83 -6.84 14.13
CA SER A 171 -22.81 -6.55 15.57
C SER A 171 -24.22 -6.62 16.19
N TYR A 172 -25.23 -6.19 15.45
CA TYR A 172 -26.63 -6.30 15.88
C TYR A 172 -27.09 -7.75 15.97
N MET A 173 -26.73 -8.61 14.99
CA MET A 173 -27.16 -10.00 14.93
C MET A 173 -26.38 -10.93 15.87
N THR A 174 -25.08 -10.73 16.05
CA THR A 174 -24.20 -11.67 16.78
C THR A 174 -23.82 -11.21 18.19
N GLY A 175 -24.24 -10.02 18.58
CA GLY A 175 -24.03 -9.47 19.93
C GLY A 175 -22.59 -9.35 20.35
N PHE A 176 -21.71 -8.62 19.65
CA PHE A 176 -20.31 -8.27 20.05
C PHE A 176 -19.17 -8.67 19.09
N ASN A 177 -19.36 -8.64 17.79
CA ASN A 177 -18.22 -8.78 16.89
C ASN A 177 -17.84 -7.45 16.23
N TYR A 178 -17.07 -6.60 16.94
CA TYR A 178 -16.69 -5.27 16.46
C TYR A 178 -15.48 -5.27 15.50
N SER A 179 -14.92 -6.45 15.18
CA SER A 179 -13.69 -6.53 14.35
C SER A 179 -13.87 -5.90 12.98
N VAL A 180 -15.01 -6.19 12.31
CA VAL A 180 -15.31 -5.64 10.98
C VAL A 180 -15.53 -4.13 11.03
N LEU A 181 -16.20 -3.63 12.09
CA LEU A 181 -16.37 -2.19 12.33
C LEU A 181 -15.02 -1.50 12.51
N PHE A 182 -14.13 -2.07 13.31
CA PHE A 182 -12.80 -1.51 13.54
C PHE A 182 -11.98 -1.42 12.25
N ILE A 183 -11.98 -2.49 11.44
CA ILE A 183 -11.28 -2.51 10.15
C ILE A 183 -11.86 -1.44 9.21
N SER A 184 -13.20 -1.32 9.12
CA SER A 184 -13.84 -0.33 8.25
C SER A 184 -13.54 1.12 8.66
N VAL A 185 -13.52 1.41 9.96
CA VAL A 185 -13.12 2.73 10.49
C VAL A 185 -11.66 3.04 10.15
N LEU A 186 -10.75 2.07 10.29
CA LEU A 186 -9.34 2.24 9.89
C LEU A 186 -9.20 2.52 8.38
N ILE A 187 -9.95 1.81 7.54
CA ILE A 187 -9.96 2.04 6.08
C ILE A 187 -10.40 3.46 5.77
N ILE A 188 -11.55 3.89 6.30
CA ILE A 188 -12.10 5.22 6.06
C ILE A 188 -11.14 6.31 6.57
N GLY A 189 -10.58 6.14 7.77
CA GLY A 189 -9.62 7.06 8.36
C GLY A 189 -8.37 7.25 7.50
N ASN A 190 -7.84 6.17 6.92
CA ASN A 190 -6.66 6.24 6.05
C ASN A 190 -6.90 6.97 4.73
N ILE A 191 -8.15 7.02 4.23
CA ILE A 191 -8.48 7.76 3.01
C ILE A 191 -8.19 9.26 3.19
N PHE A 192 -8.45 9.80 4.38
CA PHE A 192 -8.19 11.22 4.69
C PHE A 192 -6.70 11.54 4.78
N THR A 193 -5.86 10.59 5.20
CA THR A 193 -4.41 10.79 5.31
C THR A 193 -3.67 10.64 3.99
N MET A 194 -4.30 10.09 2.95
CA MET A 194 -3.70 9.97 1.61
C MET A 194 -3.31 11.31 0.95
N ARG A 195 -3.77 12.43 1.48
CA ARG A 195 -3.57 13.77 0.86
C ARG A 195 -2.10 14.23 0.85
N GLN A 196 -1.27 13.79 1.77
CA GLN A 196 0.08 14.32 1.97
C GLN A 196 1.20 13.64 1.16
N LYS A 197 0.98 12.44 0.62
CA LYS A 197 2.04 11.66 -0.07
C LYS A 197 2.14 11.88 -1.58
N TYR A 198 1.40 12.83 -2.13
CA TYR A 198 1.37 13.07 -3.59
C TYR A 198 2.69 13.59 -4.17
N SER A 199 3.41 14.44 -3.43
CA SER A 199 4.66 15.04 -3.92
C SER A 199 5.81 14.04 -4.00
N GLU A 200 5.91 13.11 -3.04
CA GLU A 200 7.00 12.13 -3.00
C GLU A 200 6.87 11.05 -4.09
N ALA A 201 5.65 10.59 -4.38
CA ALA A 201 5.44 9.56 -5.40
C ALA A 201 5.67 10.08 -6.81
N ALA A 202 5.29 11.34 -7.08
CA ALA A 202 5.56 12.00 -8.35
C ALA A 202 7.08 12.14 -8.57
N VAL A 203 7.84 12.67 -7.62
CA VAL A 203 9.29 12.77 -7.70
C VAL A 203 9.94 11.39 -7.88
N LYS A 204 9.44 10.36 -7.21
CA LYS A 204 9.93 8.98 -7.35
C LYS A 204 9.71 8.40 -8.75
N SER A 205 8.52 8.55 -9.33
CA SER A 205 8.23 8.03 -10.68
C SER A 205 9.15 8.61 -11.75
N MET A 206 9.69 9.76 -11.51
CA MET A 206 10.53 10.56 -12.40
C MET A 206 11.98 10.07 -12.45
N ILE A 207 12.57 9.79 -11.31
CA ILE A 207 13.95 9.27 -11.21
C ILE A 207 14.10 7.93 -11.94
N PHE A 208 12.98 7.15 -12.08
CA PHE A 208 13.01 5.83 -12.72
C PHE A 208 12.76 5.82 -14.21
N LYS A 209 12.13 6.83 -14.78
CA LYS A 209 11.97 6.94 -16.23
C LYS A 209 13.31 6.89 -17.00
N GLY A 210 14.41 7.32 -16.37
CA GLY A 210 15.75 7.27 -16.94
C GLY A 210 16.37 5.86 -17.10
N LYS A 211 15.83 4.85 -16.43
CA LYS A 211 16.38 3.48 -16.47
C LYS A 211 15.66 2.51 -17.43
N ASP A 212 14.46 2.87 -17.89
CA ASP A 212 13.74 2.03 -18.83
C ASP A 212 14.21 2.30 -20.27
N LYS A 213 14.98 1.35 -20.82
CA LYS A 213 15.56 1.43 -22.19
C LYS A 213 14.51 1.24 -23.31
N ARG A 214 13.24 1.00 -23.00
CA ARG A 214 12.18 0.84 -24.01
C ARG A 214 11.70 2.21 -24.47
N GLY A 215 11.49 2.36 -25.77
CA GLY A 215 10.93 3.59 -26.36
C GLY A 215 9.59 3.94 -25.73
N LYS A 216 9.46 5.15 -25.19
CA LYS A 216 8.21 5.67 -24.62
C LYS A 216 7.52 6.57 -25.63
N LYS A 217 6.17 6.50 -25.63
CA LYS A 217 5.36 7.44 -26.42
C LYS A 217 5.53 8.84 -25.84
N ILE A 218 5.87 9.83 -26.69
CA ILE A 218 5.90 11.24 -26.33
C ILE A 218 4.47 11.77 -26.42
N VAL A 219 4.00 12.38 -25.33
CA VAL A 219 2.74 13.11 -25.31
C VAL A 219 3.06 14.60 -25.25
N LEU A 220 2.64 15.33 -26.27
CA LEU A 220 2.87 16.74 -26.42
C LEU A 220 1.59 17.50 -25.99
N TYR A 221 1.73 18.42 -25.07
CA TYR A 221 0.68 19.38 -24.73
C TYR A 221 1.13 20.78 -25.16
N SER A 222 0.19 21.61 -25.60
CA SER A 222 0.41 23.03 -25.80
C SER A 222 0.03 23.81 -24.55
N SER A 223 0.80 24.81 -24.19
CA SER A 223 0.55 25.69 -23.05
C SER A 223 0.94 27.11 -23.36
N ASP A 224 0.33 28.03 -22.64
CA ASP A 224 0.70 29.42 -22.59
C ASP A 224 1.83 29.63 -21.58
N LYS A 225 2.66 30.64 -21.79
CA LYS A 225 3.81 31.02 -20.95
C LYS A 225 3.43 31.38 -19.52
N SER A 226 2.15 31.73 -19.28
CA SER A 226 1.60 32.07 -17.96
C SER A 226 1.32 30.86 -17.06
N THR A 227 1.30 29.64 -17.62
CA THR A 227 0.94 28.44 -16.85
C THR A 227 2.11 27.92 -16.04
N PRO A 228 2.04 27.89 -14.70
CA PRO A 228 3.17 27.46 -13.87
C PRO A 228 3.47 25.96 -14.09
N PRO A 229 4.75 25.56 -14.12
CA PRO A 229 5.17 24.18 -14.33
C PRO A 229 4.55 23.15 -13.37
N ALA A 230 4.21 23.60 -12.15
CA ALA A 230 3.56 22.77 -11.14
C ALA A 230 2.21 22.15 -11.59
N VAL A 231 1.49 22.84 -12.47
CA VAL A 231 0.19 22.37 -13.01
C VAL A 231 0.37 21.10 -13.85
N TRP A 232 1.51 20.97 -14.52
CA TRP A 232 1.79 19.88 -15.45
C TRP A 232 2.19 18.58 -14.79
N ARG A 233 2.60 18.60 -13.51
CA ARG A 233 2.97 17.41 -12.73
C ARG A 233 1.88 16.35 -12.68
N LYS A 234 0.60 16.74 -12.69
CA LYS A 234 -0.53 15.81 -12.67
C LYS A 234 -0.65 14.95 -13.92
N TYR A 235 -0.06 15.38 -15.05
CA TYR A 235 -0.09 14.67 -16.32
C TYR A 235 1.10 13.74 -16.54
N ILE A 236 2.07 13.73 -15.62
CA ILE A 236 3.21 12.84 -15.69
C ILE A 236 2.75 11.40 -15.49
N ASN A 237 3.06 10.53 -16.47
CA ASN A 237 2.64 9.15 -16.48
C ASN A 237 3.86 8.24 -16.75
N PRO A 238 4.04 7.11 -16.04
CA PRO A 238 5.14 6.18 -16.25
C PRO A 238 5.23 5.62 -17.68
N ARG A 239 4.11 5.56 -18.40
CA ARG A 239 4.05 5.02 -19.79
C ARG A 239 4.54 5.97 -20.85
N ASN A 240 4.38 7.27 -20.65
CA ASN A 240 4.62 8.32 -21.65
C ASN A 240 5.69 9.28 -21.16
N TYR A 241 6.36 9.94 -22.09
CA TYR A 241 7.23 11.07 -21.81
C TYR A 241 6.45 12.37 -22.06
N LEU A 242 6.35 13.23 -21.06
CA LEU A 242 5.64 14.50 -21.16
C LEU A 242 6.55 15.57 -21.76
N CYS A 243 6.09 16.22 -22.82
CA CYS A 243 6.71 17.39 -23.40
C CYS A 243 5.66 18.49 -23.56
N ILE A 244 5.97 19.72 -23.20
CA ILE A 244 5.06 20.85 -23.30
C ILE A 244 5.64 21.83 -24.30
N ALA A 245 4.85 22.19 -25.32
CA ALA A 245 5.15 23.23 -26.26
C ALA A 245 4.55 24.55 -25.74
N ILE A 246 5.39 25.54 -25.48
CA ILE A 246 4.93 26.89 -25.16
C ILE A 246 4.62 27.61 -26.45
N VAL A 247 3.38 28.05 -26.58
CA VAL A 247 2.87 28.76 -27.75
C VAL A 247 2.74 30.23 -27.40
N ASP A 248 3.26 31.09 -28.27
CA ASP A 248 3.11 32.56 -28.15
C ASP A 248 1.75 33.04 -28.64
N GLU A 249 1.44 34.32 -28.48
CA GLU A 249 0.19 34.93 -28.93
C GLU A 249 -0.02 34.85 -30.46
N SER A 250 1.04 34.58 -31.22
CA SER A 250 0.99 34.40 -32.69
C SER A 250 0.69 32.95 -33.09
N GLY A 251 0.54 32.00 -32.14
CA GLY A 251 0.33 30.57 -32.36
C GLY A 251 1.59 29.82 -32.76
N LYS A 252 2.79 30.42 -32.63
CA LYS A 252 4.08 29.74 -32.88
C LYS A 252 4.64 29.16 -31.60
N ILE A 253 5.28 28.01 -31.74
CA ILE A 253 5.98 27.37 -30.62
C ILE A 253 7.25 28.19 -30.33
N SER A 254 7.31 28.76 -29.14
CA SER A 254 8.46 29.56 -28.67
C SER A 254 9.51 28.68 -27.97
N GLU A 255 9.06 27.64 -27.24
CA GLU A 255 9.93 26.81 -26.40
C GLU A 255 9.30 25.45 -26.15
N PHE A 256 10.14 24.44 -25.87
CA PHE A 256 9.70 23.13 -25.39
C PHE A 256 10.19 22.95 -23.97
N ILE A 257 9.27 22.64 -23.05
CA ILE A 257 9.61 22.26 -21.68
C ILE A 257 9.51 20.75 -21.60
N THR A 258 10.62 20.12 -21.22
CA THR A 258 10.70 18.69 -21.04
C THR A 258 10.22 18.28 -19.65
N GLU A 259 9.86 17.01 -19.50
CA GLU A 259 9.49 16.46 -18.20
C GLU A 259 10.58 16.68 -17.14
N GLU A 260 11.85 16.60 -17.51
CA GLU A 260 12.98 16.84 -16.62
C GLU A 260 13.03 18.29 -16.11
N GLU A 261 12.75 19.25 -16.97
CA GLU A 261 12.71 20.67 -16.59
C GLU A 261 11.52 21.01 -15.69
N ILE A 262 10.34 20.39 -15.94
CA ILE A 262 9.18 20.50 -15.05
C ILE A 262 9.53 20.02 -13.64
N LEU A 263 10.47 19.11 -13.51
CA LEU A 263 10.89 18.47 -12.29
C LEU A 263 12.01 19.21 -11.59
N ASN A 264 13.01 19.66 -12.37
CA ASN A 264 14.18 20.40 -11.86
C ASN A 264 13.85 21.86 -11.50
N GLY A 265 12.82 22.44 -12.08
CA GLY A 265 12.30 23.77 -11.72
C GLY A 265 11.65 23.86 -10.32
N ILE A 266 11.98 22.93 -9.43
CA ILE A 266 11.49 22.77 -8.06
C ILE A 266 12.55 23.18 -7.02
N ASN A 267 13.63 23.75 -7.41
CA ASN A 267 14.60 24.30 -6.45
C ASN A 267 14.25 25.72 -6.06
#